data_1adbbc0415bd589a7f6c59852dc06b8f
#
_entry.id   1adbbc0415bd589a7f6c59852dc06b8f
#
_cell.length_a   1.000
_cell.length_b   1.000
_cell.length_c   1.000
_cell.angle_alpha   90.00
_cell.angle_beta   90.00
_cell.angle_gamma   90.00
#
_symmetry.space_group_name_H-M   'P 1'
#
loop_
_entity.id
_entity.type
_entity.pdbx_description
1 polymer ?
#
loop_
_entity_poly.entity_id
_entity_poly.type
_entity_poly.pdbx_seq_one_letter_code
_entity_poly.pdbx_strand_id
1 'polypeptide(L)'
;MPTPPPVTALVEPDLFEAVPPDLQELLPLLPPADVYLQDEVQFAFHPTLTRVWCRQGRRGQRLVEAPGANDKVYGFGLVDWCDGWFEGRLAPGRTADVFCAQVRAAVARSRTRDRMAIVIVDNLRTHTPAGSKRVRQMLTELHDHLRIVYTPAYDPDANRIEWLWRWSRRAVTHNHQRTTFAALLEDIYAHFQTLREHANLVLRQIGSPFADQGPAAQPLAYAA
;
A
#
# COMPACT_ATOMS: atom_id res chain seq x y z
N MET A 1 16.61 34.43 15.13
CA MET A 1 15.86 33.18 14.94
C MET A 1 16.64 32.09 15.64
N PRO A 2 16.06 31.36 16.60
CA PRO A 2 16.76 30.26 17.25
C PRO A 2 16.94 29.10 16.27
N THR A 3 18.14 28.55 16.23
CA THR A 3 18.49 27.37 15.48
C THR A 3 17.66 26.17 15.98
N PRO A 4 17.04 25.38 15.11
CA PRO A 4 16.34 24.18 15.56
C PRO A 4 17.32 23.21 16.22
N PRO A 5 16.90 22.47 17.24
CA PRO A 5 17.76 21.49 17.91
C PRO A 5 18.16 20.39 16.89
N PRO A 6 19.36 19.78 17.08
CA PRO A 6 19.78 18.69 16.23
C PRO A 6 18.77 17.54 16.33
N VAL A 7 18.34 17.06 15.18
CA VAL A 7 17.56 15.82 15.09
C VAL A 7 18.49 14.70 15.59
N THR A 8 18.32 14.33 16.85
CA THR A 8 18.91 13.11 17.38
C THR A 8 18.24 11.99 16.60
N ALA A 9 19.01 11.34 15.72
CA ALA A 9 18.58 10.12 15.07
C ALA A 9 18.18 9.15 16.20
N LEU A 10 16.89 8.90 16.32
CA LEU A 10 16.40 7.75 17.06
C LEU A 10 16.95 6.56 16.29
N VAL A 11 18.04 6.00 16.81
CA VAL A 11 18.48 4.67 16.45
C VAL A 11 17.31 3.78 16.86
N GLU A 12 16.51 3.35 15.91
CA GLU A 12 15.51 2.33 16.17
C GLU A 12 16.27 1.14 16.74
N PRO A 13 15.83 0.58 17.89
CA PRO A 13 16.47 -0.61 18.41
C PRO A 13 16.48 -1.66 17.31
N ASP A 14 17.62 -2.26 17.08
CA ASP A 14 17.77 -3.31 16.07
C ASP A 14 16.68 -4.35 16.33
N LEU A 15 15.75 -4.51 15.40
CA LEU A 15 14.63 -5.44 15.51
C LEU A 15 15.12 -6.86 15.87
N PHE A 16 16.41 -7.17 15.58
CA PHE A 16 17.05 -8.41 15.94
C PHE A 16 17.45 -8.51 17.42
N GLU A 17 17.79 -7.41 18.09
CA GLU A 17 18.04 -7.42 19.52
C GLU A 17 16.79 -7.69 20.36
N ALA A 18 15.61 -7.41 19.82
CA ALA A 18 14.34 -7.67 20.48
C ALA A 18 13.83 -9.13 20.33
N VAL A 19 14.48 -9.94 19.49
CA VAL A 19 14.10 -11.35 19.29
C VAL A 19 14.77 -12.21 20.36
N PRO A 20 14.02 -13.04 21.11
CA PRO A 20 14.60 -13.96 22.08
C PRO A 20 15.70 -14.85 21.45
N PRO A 21 16.78 -15.15 22.17
CA PRO A 21 17.93 -15.90 21.63
C PRO A 21 17.58 -17.26 21.04
N ASP A 22 16.62 -17.94 21.62
CA ASP A 22 16.06 -19.21 21.10
C ASP A 22 15.38 -19.08 19.75
N LEU A 23 14.75 -17.93 19.49
CA LEU A 23 14.14 -17.64 18.19
C LEU A 23 15.18 -17.15 17.17
N GLN A 24 16.26 -16.51 17.60
CA GLN A 24 17.33 -16.08 16.69
C GLN A 24 18.01 -17.29 16.01
N GLU A 25 18.15 -18.41 16.70
CA GLU A 25 18.69 -19.65 16.13
C GLU A 25 17.75 -20.27 15.07
N LEU A 26 16.46 -19.99 15.16
CA LEU A 26 15.45 -20.50 14.21
C LEU A 26 15.30 -19.62 12.96
N LEU A 27 15.69 -18.35 13.01
CA LEU A 27 15.54 -17.42 11.88
C LEU A 27 16.20 -17.90 10.58
N PRO A 28 17.44 -18.46 10.60
CA PRO A 28 18.07 -18.99 9.40
C PRO A 28 17.37 -20.23 8.81
N LEU A 29 16.53 -20.89 9.59
CA LEU A 29 15.77 -22.07 9.18
C LEU A 29 14.43 -21.71 8.53
N LEU A 30 13.99 -20.45 8.64
CA LEU A 30 12.76 -20.00 8.01
C LEU A 30 12.98 -19.79 6.50
N PRO A 31 12.01 -20.18 5.68
CA PRO A 31 12.13 -19.93 4.25
C PRO A 31 12.21 -18.42 3.98
N PRO A 32 13.03 -17.98 3.02
CA PRO A 32 13.09 -16.58 2.64
C PRO A 32 11.68 -16.10 2.22
N ALA A 33 11.33 -14.88 2.60
CA ALA A 33 10.00 -14.36 2.36
C ALA A 33 10.04 -12.97 1.70
N ASP A 34 9.00 -12.68 0.90
CA ASP A 34 8.69 -11.35 0.42
C ASP A 34 7.54 -10.80 1.25
N VAL A 35 7.62 -9.52 1.61
CA VAL A 35 6.62 -8.84 2.42
C VAL A 35 5.82 -7.89 1.53
N TYR A 36 4.52 -8.08 1.53
CA TYR A 36 3.58 -7.25 0.77
C TYR A 36 2.64 -6.51 1.70
N LEU A 37 2.36 -5.25 1.36
CA LEU A 37 1.32 -4.44 1.98
C LEU A 37 0.11 -4.44 1.04
N GLN A 38 -1.06 -4.78 1.55
CA GLN A 38 -2.31 -4.75 0.78
C GLN A 38 -3.36 -3.91 1.49
N ASP A 39 -4.10 -3.11 0.73
CA ASP A 39 -5.22 -2.31 1.23
C ASP A 39 -6.09 -1.77 0.09
N GLU A 40 -7.27 -1.22 0.42
CA GLU A 40 -8.19 -0.57 -0.51
C GLU A 40 -8.31 0.92 -0.25
N VAL A 41 -8.50 1.64 -1.34
CA VAL A 41 -8.79 3.07 -1.33
C VAL A 41 -10.08 3.36 -2.08
N GLN A 42 -10.91 4.25 -1.57
CA GLN A 42 -12.04 4.79 -2.32
C GLN A 42 -11.63 6.05 -3.06
N PHE A 43 -11.89 6.09 -4.35
CA PHE A 43 -11.83 7.27 -5.20
C PHE A 43 -13.24 7.74 -5.51
N ALA A 44 -13.64 8.86 -4.94
CA ALA A 44 -14.95 9.48 -5.19
C ALA A 44 -14.86 10.47 -6.34
N PHE A 45 -15.91 10.54 -7.15
CA PHE A 45 -16.01 11.53 -8.22
C PHE A 45 -16.19 12.96 -7.68
N HIS A 46 -16.82 13.12 -6.51
CA HIS A 46 -16.78 14.39 -5.81
C HIS A 46 -15.35 14.75 -5.41
N PRO A 47 -14.83 15.92 -5.82
CA PRO A 47 -13.48 16.32 -5.48
C PRO A 47 -13.33 16.54 -3.96
N THR A 48 -12.25 16.05 -3.39
CA THR A 48 -11.87 16.37 -2.02
C THR A 48 -11.29 17.77 -2.00
N LEU A 49 -11.96 18.69 -1.32
CA LEU A 49 -11.48 20.08 -1.23
C LEU A 49 -10.28 20.17 -0.29
N THR A 50 -9.21 20.75 -0.78
CA THR A 50 -8.00 21.00 0.01
C THR A 50 -7.51 22.43 -0.17
N ARG A 51 -6.71 22.88 0.77
CA ARG A 51 -6.09 24.21 0.70
C ARG A 51 -5.11 24.26 -0.47
N VAL A 52 -5.20 25.34 -1.24
CA VAL A 52 -4.26 25.64 -2.33
C VAL A 52 -3.78 27.08 -2.16
N TRP A 53 -2.56 27.34 -2.63
CA TRP A 53 -2.06 28.70 -2.72
C TRP A 53 -2.84 29.45 -3.80
N CYS A 54 -3.39 30.60 -3.45
CA CYS A 54 -4.09 31.47 -4.38
C CYS A 54 -3.80 32.93 -4.09
N ARG A 55 -4.14 33.81 -5.03
CA ARG A 55 -4.03 35.26 -4.82
C ARG A 55 -4.96 35.68 -3.68
N GLN A 56 -4.50 36.57 -2.80
CA GLN A 56 -5.29 37.10 -1.70
C GLN A 56 -6.56 37.84 -2.20
N GLY A 57 -7.68 37.65 -1.51
CA GLY A 57 -8.95 38.30 -1.77
C GLY A 57 -9.94 37.46 -2.56
N ARG A 58 -11.18 37.92 -2.67
CA ARG A 58 -12.30 37.19 -3.34
C ARG A 58 -11.98 36.75 -4.78
N ARG A 59 -11.21 37.55 -5.53
CA ARG A 59 -10.82 37.23 -6.92
C ARG A 59 -9.77 36.13 -7.01
N GLY A 60 -9.13 35.76 -5.90
CA GLY A 60 -8.16 34.67 -5.84
C GLY A 60 -8.78 33.32 -5.49
N GLN A 61 -10.05 33.27 -5.09
CA GLN A 61 -10.71 32.02 -4.75
C GLN A 61 -10.84 31.11 -5.99
N ARG A 62 -10.43 29.85 -5.84
CA ARG A 62 -10.66 28.83 -6.86
C ARG A 62 -12.01 28.16 -6.60
N LEU A 63 -12.87 28.22 -7.57
CA LEU A 63 -14.12 27.47 -7.55
C LEU A 63 -13.82 26.07 -8.09
N VAL A 64 -14.33 25.06 -7.40
CA VAL A 64 -14.31 23.66 -7.85
C VAL A 64 -15.77 23.27 -8.08
N GLU A 65 -16.09 22.93 -9.31
CA GLU A 65 -17.44 22.50 -9.65
C GLU A 65 -17.69 21.10 -9.08
N ALA A 66 -18.82 20.92 -8.42
CA ALA A 66 -19.27 19.61 -7.98
C ALA A 66 -19.93 18.90 -9.18
N PRO A 67 -19.52 17.66 -9.50
CA PRO A 67 -20.01 16.96 -10.69
C PRO A 67 -21.47 16.52 -10.62
N GLY A 68 -22.17 16.77 -9.51
CA GLY A 68 -23.60 16.44 -9.36
C GLY A 68 -23.92 14.94 -9.22
N ALA A 69 -22.94 14.06 -9.39
CA ALA A 69 -23.07 12.61 -9.28
C ALA A 69 -22.20 12.06 -8.15
N ASN A 70 -22.69 11.06 -7.44
CA ASN A 70 -21.98 10.45 -6.30
C ASN A 70 -21.29 9.14 -6.68
N ASP A 71 -20.73 9.11 -7.89
CA ASP A 71 -20.00 7.96 -8.41
C ASP A 71 -18.69 7.74 -7.64
N LYS A 72 -18.30 6.49 -7.52
CA LYS A 72 -17.07 6.08 -6.86
C LYS A 72 -16.54 4.78 -7.40
N VAL A 73 -15.24 4.58 -7.26
CA VAL A 73 -14.56 3.31 -7.56
C VAL A 73 -13.62 2.98 -6.41
N TYR A 74 -13.38 1.70 -6.20
CA TYR A 74 -12.41 1.23 -5.23
C TYR A 74 -11.14 0.81 -5.94
N GLY A 75 -10.00 1.39 -5.51
CA GLY A 75 -8.67 0.93 -5.87
C GLY A 75 -8.21 -0.11 -4.85
N PHE A 76 -7.66 -1.19 -5.34
CA PHE A 76 -6.98 -2.21 -4.55
C PHE A 76 -5.50 -2.11 -4.87
N GLY A 77 -4.65 -2.03 -3.87
CA GLY A 77 -3.21 -1.98 -4.03
C GLY A 77 -2.52 -3.10 -3.29
N LEU A 78 -1.48 -3.58 -3.91
CA LEU A 78 -0.53 -4.53 -3.34
C LEU A 78 0.87 -4.02 -3.65
N VAL A 79 1.69 -3.84 -2.63
CA VAL A 79 3.05 -3.30 -2.74
C VAL A 79 4.04 -4.25 -2.12
N ASP A 80 5.11 -4.57 -2.83
CA ASP A 80 6.27 -5.24 -2.23
C ASP A 80 7.07 -4.21 -1.42
N TRP A 81 7.24 -4.48 -0.13
CA TRP A 81 7.92 -3.59 0.82
C TRP A 81 9.39 -3.35 0.48
N CYS A 82 10.04 -4.33 -0.15
CA CYS A 82 11.49 -4.30 -0.40
C CYS A 82 11.84 -3.68 -1.75
N ASP A 83 11.12 -4.00 -2.80
CA ASP A 83 11.46 -3.57 -4.15
C ASP A 83 10.47 -2.59 -4.78
N GLY A 84 9.36 -2.28 -4.09
CA GLY A 84 8.38 -1.29 -4.55
C GLY A 84 7.51 -1.74 -5.72
N TRP A 85 7.53 -3.02 -6.06
CA TRP A 85 6.61 -3.53 -7.06
C TRP A 85 5.17 -3.27 -6.64
N PHE A 86 4.41 -2.68 -7.55
CA PHE A 86 3.02 -2.28 -7.32
C PHE A 86 2.07 -3.04 -8.25
N GLU A 87 1.06 -3.67 -7.67
CA GLU A 87 -0.07 -4.24 -8.38
C GLU A 87 -1.34 -3.50 -7.95
N GLY A 88 -2.00 -2.82 -8.89
CA GLY A 88 -3.21 -2.06 -8.64
C GLY A 88 -4.37 -2.50 -9.50
N ARG A 89 -5.56 -2.62 -8.91
CA ARG A 89 -6.82 -2.96 -9.60
C ARG A 89 -7.92 -1.97 -9.23
N LEU A 90 -8.87 -1.79 -10.14
CA LEU A 90 -10.10 -1.03 -9.87
C LEU A 90 -11.30 -1.97 -9.86
N ALA A 91 -12.22 -1.74 -8.94
CA ALA A 91 -13.49 -2.46 -8.86
C ALA A 91 -14.63 -1.56 -8.38
N PRO A 92 -15.87 -1.83 -8.74
CA PRO A 92 -17.03 -1.05 -8.30
C PRO A 92 -17.35 -1.21 -6.82
N GLY A 93 -16.77 -2.21 -6.17
CA GLY A 93 -16.98 -2.51 -4.75
C GLY A 93 -15.82 -3.28 -4.12
N ARG A 94 -15.79 -3.31 -2.79
CA ARG A 94 -14.83 -4.10 -2.02
C ARG A 94 -15.26 -5.56 -2.01
N THR A 95 -14.58 -6.40 -2.77
CA THR A 95 -14.95 -7.81 -2.90
C THR A 95 -13.78 -8.72 -2.56
N ALA A 96 -14.09 -9.83 -1.91
CA ALA A 96 -13.10 -10.87 -1.61
C ALA A 96 -12.44 -11.46 -2.86
N ASP A 97 -13.09 -11.33 -4.04
CA ASP A 97 -12.53 -11.83 -5.30
C ASP A 97 -11.31 -11.06 -5.73
N VAL A 98 -11.37 -9.73 -5.68
CA VAL A 98 -10.23 -8.87 -6.03
C VAL A 98 -9.11 -9.05 -5.02
N PHE A 99 -9.44 -9.09 -3.73
CA PHE A 99 -8.49 -9.40 -2.67
C PHE A 99 -7.77 -10.73 -2.92
N CYS A 100 -8.52 -11.83 -3.11
CA CYS A 100 -7.92 -13.14 -3.38
C CYS A 100 -7.07 -13.14 -4.64
N ALA A 101 -7.46 -12.41 -5.69
CA ALA A 101 -6.70 -12.31 -6.92
C ALA A 101 -5.35 -11.60 -6.70
N GLN A 102 -5.32 -10.54 -5.86
CA GLN A 102 -4.07 -9.86 -5.51
C GLN A 102 -3.15 -10.74 -4.66
N VAL A 103 -3.70 -11.43 -3.64
CA VAL A 103 -2.92 -12.37 -2.82
C VAL A 103 -2.32 -13.49 -3.67
N ARG A 104 -3.08 -14.03 -4.63
CA ARG A 104 -2.54 -15.01 -5.59
C ARG A 104 -1.41 -14.43 -6.46
N ALA A 105 -1.51 -13.17 -6.86
CA ALA A 105 -0.44 -12.48 -7.60
C ALA A 105 0.83 -12.33 -6.76
N ALA A 106 0.71 -11.98 -5.46
CA ALA A 106 1.83 -11.96 -4.53
C ALA A 106 2.51 -13.32 -4.43
N VAL A 107 1.73 -14.38 -4.18
CA VAL A 107 2.26 -15.75 -4.07
C VAL A 107 2.91 -16.20 -5.37
N ALA A 108 2.28 -15.95 -6.52
CA ALA A 108 2.86 -16.30 -7.82
C ALA A 108 4.22 -15.62 -8.05
N ARG A 109 4.31 -14.32 -7.69
CA ARG A 109 5.56 -13.55 -7.78
C ARG A 109 6.64 -14.11 -6.83
N SER A 110 6.32 -14.36 -5.58
CA SER A 110 7.27 -14.90 -4.60
C SER A 110 7.77 -16.31 -4.99
N ARG A 111 6.89 -17.14 -5.52
CA ARG A 111 7.27 -18.48 -6.01
C ARG A 111 8.27 -18.46 -7.17
N THR A 112 8.23 -17.45 -8.04
CA THR A 112 9.26 -17.31 -9.10
C THR A 112 10.65 -17.00 -8.54
N ARG A 113 10.72 -16.60 -7.26
CA ARG A 113 11.93 -16.26 -6.54
C ARG A 113 12.28 -17.30 -5.45
N ASP A 114 11.56 -18.40 -5.41
CA ASP A 114 11.65 -19.45 -4.38
C ASP A 114 11.48 -18.86 -2.96
N ARG A 115 10.47 -18.01 -2.79
CA ARG A 115 10.20 -17.30 -1.55
C ARG A 115 8.75 -17.49 -1.10
N MET A 116 8.51 -17.37 0.20
CA MET A 116 7.17 -17.31 0.77
C MET A 116 6.60 -15.89 0.61
N ALA A 117 5.30 -15.75 0.40
CA ALA A 117 4.61 -14.48 0.47
C ALA A 117 4.07 -14.24 1.88
N ILE A 118 4.44 -13.10 2.48
CA ILE A 118 3.81 -12.55 3.69
C ILE A 118 3.00 -11.35 3.26
N VAL A 119 1.69 -11.36 3.49
CA VAL A 119 0.81 -10.25 3.10
C VAL A 119 0.22 -9.61 4.35
N ILE A 120 0.54 -8.33 4.55
CA ILE A 120 0.02 -7.51 5.65
C ILE A 120 -1.28 -6.85 5.18
N VAL A 121 -2.36 -7.05 5.93
CA VAL A 121 -3.72 -6.59 5.59
C VAL A 121 -4.44 -6.05 6.81
N ASP A 122 -5.48 -5.26 6.62
CA ASP A 122 -6.39 -4.89 7.69
C ASP A 122 -7.36 -6.05 8.07
N ASN A 123 -8.07 -5.86 9.18
CA ASN A 123 -9.03 -6.83 9.69
C ASN A 123 -10.43 -6.72 9.04
N LEU A 124 -10.52 -6.21 7.81
CA LEU A 124 -11.79 -6.11 7.11
C LEU A 124 -12.41 -7.51 6.94
N ARG A 125 -13.70 -7.62 7.21
CA ARG A 125 -14.40 -8.92 7.18
C ARG A 125 -14.23 -9.70 5.87
N THR A 126 -14.11 -9.00 4.76
CA THR A 126 -13.86 -9.57 3.43
C THR A 126 -12.45 -10.16 3.26
N HIS A 127 -11.50 -9.83 4.16
CA HIS A 127 -10.12 -10.33 4.16
C HIS A 127 -9.92 -11.53 5.09
N THR A 128 -10.93 -11.88 5.90
CA THR A 128 -10.79 -12.92 6.91
C THR A 128 -11.46 -14.23 6.49
N PRO A 129 -10.94 -15.40 6.92
CA PRO A 129 -11.55 -16.69 6.63
C PRO A 129 -12.92 -16.87 7.30
N ALA A 130 -13.18 -16.14 8.41
CA ALA A 130 -14.49 -16.13 9.07
C ALA A 130 -15.53 -15.36 8.26
N GLY A 131 -15.13 -14.31 7.56
CA GLY A 131 -16.02 -13.46 6.79
C GLY A 131 -16.23 -13.88 5.34
N SER A 132 -15.34 -14.69 4.76
CA SER A 132 -15.39 -15.08 3.36
C SER A 132 -14.98 -16.53 3.14
N LYS A 133 -15.91 -17.30 2.50
CA LYS A 133 -15.59 -18.67 2.06
C LYS A 133 -14.44 -18.71 1.04
N ARG A 134 -14.34 -17.70 0.16
CA ARG A 134 -13.30 -17.60 -0.87
C ARG A 134 -11.93 -17.37 -0.24
N VAL A 135 -11.83 -16.50 0.77
CA VAL A 135 -10.60 -16.31 1.52
C VAL A 135 -10.18 -17.59 2.23
N ARG A 136 -11.12 -18.27 2.88
CA ARG A 136 -10.84 -19.55 3.54
C ARG A 136 -10.27 -20.57 2.56
N GLN A 137 -10.92 -20.73 1.40
CA GLN A 137 -10.45 -21.64 0.35
C GLN A 137 -9.06 -21.26 -0.14
N MET A 138 -8.83 -20.00 -0.46
CA MET A 138 -7.52 -19.49 -0.89
C MET A 138 -6.42 -19.77 0.14
N LEU A 139 -6.70 -19.54 1.42
CA LEU A 139 -5.73 -19.81 2.50
C LEU A 139 -5.40 -21.30 2.61
N THR A 140 -6.40 -22.17 2.42
CA THR A 140 -6.18 -23.63 2.39
C THR A 140 -5.32 -24.03 1.17
N GLU A 141 -5.59 -23.47 -0.01
CA GLU A 141 -4.85 -23.78 -1.25
C GLU A 141 -3.41 -23.28 -1.22
N LEU A 142 -3.14 -22.18 -0.52
CA LEU A 142 -1.83 -21.49 -0.56
C LEU A 142 -1.03 -21.63 0.76
N HIS A 143 -1.45 -22.48 1.67
CA HIS A 143 -0.93 -22.55 3.05
C HIS A 143 0.60 -22.74 3.15
N ASP A 144 1.23 -23.43 2.17
CA ASP A 144 2.68 -23.65 2.15
C ASP A 144 3.48 -22.45 1.63
N HIS A 145 2.82 -21.50 0.96
CA HIS A 145 3.48 -20.38 0.29
C HIS A 145 3.01 -19.00 0.74
N LEU A 146 2.06 -18.97 1.68
CA LEU A 146 1.40 -17.74 2.11
C LEU A 146 1.29 -17.66 3.64
N ARG A 147 1.57 -16.47 4.17
CA ARG A 147 1.16 -16.05 5.52
C ARG A 147 0.42 -14.72 5.40
N ILE A 148 -0.74 -14.63 6.04
CA ILE A 148 -1.46 -13.35 6.21
C ILE A 148 -1.18 -12.84 7.61
N VAL A 149 -0.80 -11.58 7.69
CA VAL A 149 -0.60 -10.84 8.95
C VAL A 149 -1.64 -9.74 9.01
N TYR A 150 -2.47 -9.78 10.03
CA TYR A 150 -3.49 -8.76 10.24
C TYR A 150 -2.94 -7.63 11.09
N THR A 151 -3.15 -6.38 10.65
CA THR A 151 -2.76 -5.21 11.44
C THR A 151 -3.58 -5.11 12.74
N PRO A 152 -3.04 -4.48 13.79
CA PRO A 152 -3.82 -4.20 14.98
C PRO A 152 -5.08 -3.40 14.67
N ALA A 153 -6.15 -3.66 15.43
CA ALA A 153 -7.39 -2.90 15.28
C ALA A 153 -7.13 -1.42 15.64
N TYR A 154 -7.69 -0.51 14.85
CA TYR A 154 -7.60 0.95 15.06
C TYR A 154 -6.20 1.55 14.96
N ASP A 155 -5.26 0.87 14.29
CA ASP A 155 -3.93 1.41 13.98
C ASP A 155 -3.73 1.54 12.46
N PRO A 156 -4.17 2.65 11.85
CA PRO A 156 -4.02 2.86 10.40
C PRO A 156 -2.55 3.04 9.98
N ASP A 157 -1.67 3.46 10.89
CA ASP A 157 -0.25 3.64 10.58
C ASP A 157 0.52 2.31 10.54
N ALA A 158 -0.07 1.22 11.06
CA ALA A 158 0.49 -0.13 10.98
C ALA A 158 0.55 -0.66 9.53
N ASN A 159 -0.29 -0.15 8.62
CA ASN A 159 -0.22 -0.49 7.21
C ASN A 159 0.25 0.72 6.37
N ARG A 160 1.53 0.75 6.05
CA ARG A 160 2.18 1.88 5.35
C ARG A 160 1.64 2.16 3.95
N ILE A 161 0.89 1.26 3.32
CA ILE A 161 0.23 1.52 2.04
C ILE A 161 -0.81 2.66 2.14
N GLU A 162 -1.32 2.95 3.33
CA GLU A 162 -2.19 4.10 3.60
C GLU A 162 -1.51 5.44 3.22
N TRP A 163 -0.18 5.53 3.34
CA TRP A 163 0.57 6.72 2.94
C TRP A 163 0.59 6.87 1.43
N LEU A 164 0.71 5.75 0.70
CA LEU A 164 0.59 5.74 -0.76
C LEU A 164 -0.81 6.19 -1.19
N TRP A 165 -1.86 5.72 -0.51
CA TRP A 165 -3.24 6.15 -0.79
C TRP A 165 -3.49 7.62 -0.50
N ARG A 166 -2.91 8.14 0.57
CA ARG A 166 -2.97 9.57 0.91
C ARG A 166 -2.34 10.42 -0.20
N TRP A 167 -1.19 9.99 -0.71
CA TRP A 167 -0.53 10.64 -1.84
C TRP A 167 -1.34 10.49 -3.13
N SER A 168 -1.82 9.30 -3.45
CA SER A 168 -2.64 9.01 -4.63
C SER A 168 -3.92 9.86 -4.67
N ARG A 169 -4.63 9.99 -3.54
CA ARG A 169 -5.81 10.87 -3.47
C ARG A 169 -5.45 12.32 -3.74
N ARG A 170 -4.32 12.80 -3.24
CA ARG A 170 -3.86 14.17 -3.53
C ARG A 170 -3.57 14.37 -5.01
N ALA A 171 -2.98 13.40 -5.66
CA ALA A 171 -2.63 13.46 -7.07
C ALA A 171 -3.88 13.42 -7.99
N VAL A 172 -4.90 12.64 -7.62
CA VAL A 172 -6.00 12.31 -8.53
C VAL A 172 -7.32 12.98 -8.15
N THR A 173 -7.71 12.99 -6.85
CA THR A 173 -9.07 13.41 -6.44
C THR A 173 -9.14 14.78 -5.77
N HIS A 174 -8.02 15.36 -5.35
CA HIS A 174 -8.05 16.65 -4.67
C HIS A 174 -8.25 17.81 -5.66
N ASN A 175 -9.26 18.65 -5.40
CA ASN A 175 -9.56 19.86 -6.17
C ASN A 175 -9.64 19.63 -7.70
N HIS A 176 -9.98 18.43 -8.14
CA HIS A 176 -10.09 18.14 -9.57
C HIS A 176 -11.32 18.87 -10.18
N GLN A 177 -11.28 19.10 -11.49
CA GLN A 177 -12.33 19.72 -12.27
C GLN A 177 -12.79 18.85 -13.45
N ARG A 178 -12.75 17.52 -13.26
CA ARG A 178 -13.20 16.58 -14.29
C ARG A 178 -14.71 16.62 -14.40
N THR A 179 -15.19 16.66 -15.61
CA THR A 179 -16.62 16.78 -15.90
C THR A 179 -17.32 15.42 -15.99
N THR A 180 -16.56 14.33 -16.13
CA THR A 180 -17.10 12.97 -16.25
C THR A 180 -16.37 11.99 -15.32
N PHE A 181 -17.10 10.97 -14.86
CA PHE A 181 -16.50 9.90 -14.07
C PHE A 181 -15.50 9.08 -14.90
N ALA A 182 -15.74 8.93 -16.21
CA ALA A 182 -14.81 8.25 -17.12
C ALA A 182 -13.43 8.93 -17.12
N ALA A 183 -13.39 10.27 -17.21
CA ALA A 183 -12.13 11.00 -17.16
C ALA A 183 -11.38 10.82 -15.81
N LEU A 184 -12.12 10.69 -14.70
CA LEU A 184 -11.51 10.35 -13.42
C LEU A 184 -10.90 8.94 -13.44
N LEU A 185 -11.60 7.96 -14.01
CA LEU A 185 -11.09 6.59 -14.13
C LEU A 185 -9.82 6.52 -14.97
N GLU A 186 -9.77 7.24 -16.09
CA GLU A 186 -8.58 7.34 -16.95
C GLU A 186 -7.37 7.87 -16.18
N ASP A 187 -7.55 8.91 -15.37
CA ASP A 187 -6.48 9.47 -14.56
C ASP A 187 -6.03 8.53 -13.43
N ILE A 188 -6.96 7.77 -12.82
CA ILE A 188 -6.60 6.75 -11.83
C ILE A 188 -5.78 5.64 -12.51
N TYR A 189 -6.17 5.19 -13.71
CA TYR A 189 -5.41 4.19 -14.46
C TYR A 189 -4.02 4.69 -14.83
N ALA A 190 -3.89 5.92 -15.32
CA ALA A 190 -2.61 6.54 -15.62
C ALA A 190 -1.73 6.67 -14.36
N HIS A 191 -2.34 7.03 -13.22
CA HIS A 191 -1.64 7.10 -11.95
C HIS A 191 -1.14 5.70 -11.50
N PHE A 192 -1.97 4.66 -11.60
CA PHE A 192 -1.55 3.29 -11.28
C PHE A 192 -0.44 2.80 -12.22
N GLN A 193 -0.48 3.20 -13.49
CA GLN A 193 0.61 2.91 -14.43
C GLN A 193 1.91 3.58 -13.97
N THR A 194 1.86 4.86 -13.57
CA THR A 194 3.02 5.56 -13.00
C THR A 194 3.59 4.82 -11.78
N LEU A 195 2.73 4.30 -10.89
CA LEU A 195 3.19 3.51 -9.74
C LEU A 195 3.90 2.22 -10.17
N ARG A 196 3.39 1.54 -11.19
CA ARG A 196 4.04 0.31 -11.72
C ARG A 196 5.41 0.58 -12.33
N GLU A 197 5.57 1.72 -12.98
CA GLU A 197 6.82 2.10 -13.67
C GLU A 197 7.87 2.69 -12.75
N HIS A 198 7.48 3.19 -11.57
CA HIS A 198 8.35 3.93 -10.68
C HIS A 198 8.42 3.32 -9.27
N ALA A 199 8.98 2.12 -9.18
CA ALA A 199 9.08 1.37 -7.92
C ALA A 199 9.72 2.18 -6.78
N ASN A 200 10.78 2.95 -7.06
CA ASN A 200 11.43 3.78 -6.06
C ASN A 200 10.53 4.93 -5.54
N LEU A 201 9.65 5.46 -6.39
CA LEU A 201 8.62 6.41 -5.95
C LEU A 201 7.66 5.74 -4.96
N VAL A 202 7.23 4.51 -5.24
CA VAL A 202 6.37 3.73 -4.34
C VAL A 202 7.05 3.53 -3.00
N LEU A 203 8.30 3.06 -2.97
CA LEU A 203 9.09 2.86 -1.75
C LEU A 203 9.19 4.15 -0.90
N ARG A 204 9.48 5.28 -1.54
CA ARG A 204 9.51 6.57 -0.84
C ARG A 204 8.17 6.96 -0.24
N GLN A 205 7.07 6.72 -0.95
CA GLN A 205 5.73 7.09 -0.46
C GLN A 205 5.27 6.24 0.73
N ILE A 206 5.65 4.97 0.77
CA ILE A 206 5.35 4.08 1.92
C ILE A 206 6.36 4.19 3.06
N GLY A 207 7.44 4.97 2.88
CA GLY A 207 8.50 5.13 3.88
C GLY A 207 9.32 3.85 4.07
N SER A 208 9.52 3.08 2.99
CA SER A 208 10.36 1.89 3.04
C SER A 208 11.84 2.27 3.21
N PRO A 209 12.60 1.58 4.06
CA PRO A 209 14.05 1.81 4.21
C PRO A 209 14.84 1.41 2.96
N PHE A 210 14.23 0.69 2.02
CA PHE A 210 14.85 0.28 0.76
C PHE A 210 14.71 1.34 -0.35
N ALA A 211 14.04 2.46 -0.08
CA ALA A 211 14.01 3.59 -1.00
C ALA A 211 15.46 4.07 -1.26
N ASP A 212 15.76 4.37 -2.53
CA ASP A 212 17.08 4.89 -2.96
C ASP A 212 18.27 3.92 -2.88
N GLN A 213 18.05 2.64 -2.52
CA GLN A 213 19.13 1.65 -2.49
C GLN A 213 19.48 1.07 -3.86
N GLY A 214 18.82 1.51 -4.93
CA GLY A 214 19.02 1.01 -6.30
C GLY A 214 18.46 -0.41 -6.52
N PRO A 215 18.45 -0.92 -7.76
CA PRO A 215 17.86 -2.22 -8.09
C PRO A 215 18.62 -3.44 -7.54
N ALA A 216 19.70 -3.22 -6.78
CA ALA A 216 20.58 -4.27 -6.23
C ALA A 216 20.46 -4.46 -4.71
N ALA A 217 19.55 -3.80 -4.03
CA ALA A 217 19.24 -4.18 -2.66
C ALA A 217 18.58 -5.57 -2.70
N GLN A 218 19.42 -6.59 -2.66
CA GLN A 218 18.94 -7.95 -2.47
C GLN A 218 18.15 -7.98 -1.16
N PRO A 219 17.00 -8.67 -1.15
CA PRO A 219 16.28 -8.89 0.09
C PRO A 219 17.26 -9.48 1.09
N LEU A 220 17.20 -9.01 2.33
CA LEU A 220 18.00 -9.50 3.43
C LEU A 220 18.09 -11.04 3.35
N ALA A 221 19.19 -11.55 2.82
CA ALA A 221 19.66 -12.81 3.27
C ALA A 221 19.92 -12.56 4.75
N TYR A 222 19.14 -13.17 5.63
CA TYR A 222 19.45 -13.17 7.04
C TYR A 222 20.90 -13.60 7.11
N ALA A 223 21.78 -12.65 7.47
CA ALA A 223 23.19 -12.93 7.58
C ALA A 223 23.34 -14.01 8.62
N ALA A 224 23.88 -15.13 8.18
CA ALA A 224 24.24 -16.23 9.07
C ALA A 224 25.33 -15.78 10.05
#